data_2b760f3e5e7fa9916a7adfe87a693d2a
#
_entry.id   2b760f3e5e7fa9916a7adfe87a693d2a
#
_cell.length_a   1.000
_cell.length_b   1.000
_cell.length_c   1.000
_cell.angle_alpha   90.00
_cell.angle_beta   90.00
_cell.angle_gamma   90.00
#
_symmetry.space_group_name_H-M   'P 1'
#
loop_
_entity.id
_entity.type
_entity.pdbx_description
1 polymer ?
#
loop_
_entity_poly.entity_id
_entity_poly.type
_entity_poly.pdbx_seq_one_letter_code
_entity_poly.pdbx_strand_id
1 'polypeptide(L)'
;KDKLHKSAFELSGGQQQRLCIARALAVSPSILLMDEPASALDPISTAKIEELIFELKQRYTIIIVTHNMQQAARVSDKTGFFMYGELVEHSETKKMFLAPDKTETQNYITGRFG
;
A
#
# COMPACT_ATOMS: atom_id res chain seq x y z
N LYS A 1 19.06 0.82 -18.28
CA LYS A 1 19.06 1.66 -19.50
C LYS A 1 18.07 1.17 -20.53
N ASP A 2 18.03 -0.13 -20.80
CA ASP A 2 17.12 -0.66 -21.80
C ASP A 2 15.66 -0.38 -21.47
N LYS A 3 15.32 -0.36 -20.18
CA LYS A 3 13.96 -0.09 -19.72
C LYS A 3 13.48 1.32 -20.05
N LEU A 4 14.38 2.27 -20.16
CA LEU A 4 14.02 3.65 -20.52
C LEU A 4 13.55 3.78 -21.97
N HIS A 5 13.97 2.86 -22.82
CA HIS A 5 13.61 2.88 -24.23
C HIS A 5 12.46 1.95 -24.58
N LYS A 6 11.95 1.19 -23.62
CA LYS A 6 10.80 0.32 -23.83
C LYS A 6 9.51 1.08 -23.57
N SER A 7 8.47 0.71 -24.33
CA SER A 7 7.13 1.23 -23.99
C SER A 7 6.67 0.63 -22.66
N ALA A 8 5.72 1.31 -22.01
CA ALA A 8 5.17 0.82 -20.76
C ALA A 8 4.51 -0.55 -20.90
N PHE A 9 4.01 -0.89 -22.08
CA PHE A 9 3.38 -2.18 -22.34
C PHE A 9 4.37 -3.35 -22.40
N GLU A 10 5.64 -3.06 -22.60
CA GLU A 10 6.68 -4.08 -22.67
C GLU A 10 7.27 -4.40 -21.29
N LEU A 11 6.89 -3.64 -20.28
CA LEU A 11 7.39 -3.81 -18.91
C LEU A 11 6.49 -4.79 -18.14
N SER A 12 7.08 -5.50 -17.19
CA SER A 12 6.28 -6.30 -16.26
C SER A 12 5.41 -5.41 -15.39
N GLY A 13 4.39 -5.98 -14.72
CA GLY A 13 3.54 -5.24 -13.81
C GLY A 13 4.34 -4.54 -12.71
N GLY A 14 5.32 -5.22 -12.13
CA GLY A 14 6.18 -4.62 -11.10
C GLY A 14 7.04 -3.50 -11.64
N GLN A 15 7.57 -3.66 -12.86
CA GLN A 15 8.36 -2.61 -13.50
C GLN A 15 7.51 -1.39 -13.83
N GLN A 16 6.27 -1.60 -14.31
CA GLN A 16 5.33 -0.50 -14.55
C GLN A 16 5.02 0.24 -13.27
N GLN A 17 4.79 -0.48 -12.18
CA GLN A 17 4.50 0.14 -10.89
C GLN A 17 5.67 0.97 -10.39
N ARG A 18 6.89 0.45 -10.48
CA ARG A 18 8.09 1.21 -10.09
C ARG A 18 8.29 2.44 -10.95
N LEU A 19 7.97 2.37 -12.24
CA LEU A 19 8.03 3.53 -13.13
C LEU A 19 7.03 4.60 -12.72
N CYS A 20 5.81 4.21 -12.36
CA CYS A 20 4.80 5.15 -11.87
C CYS A 20 5.26 5.84 -10.60
N ILE A 21 5.87 5.12 -9.67
CA ILE A 21 6.41 5.68 -8.44
C ILE A 21 7.53 6.67 -8.76
N ALA A 22 8.44 6.32 -9.66
CA ALA A 22 9.53 7.21 -10.07
C ALA A 22 9.01 8.52 -10.67
N ARG A 23 7.94 8.45 -11.47
CA ARG A 23 7.30 9.65 -12.02
C ARG A 23 6.72 10.53 -10.94
N ALA A 24 6.04 9.94 -9.96
CA ALA A 24 5.49 10.68 -8.85
C ALA A 24 6.59 11.38 -8.05
N LEU A 25 7.72 10.72 -7.83
CA LEU A 25 8.85 11.27 -7.09
C LEU A 25 9.56 12.39 -7.84
N ALA A 26 9.47 12.42 -9.17
CA ALA A 26 10.15 13.43 -9.99
C ALA A 26 9.68 14.84 -9.70
N VAL A 27 8.49 15.03 -9.14
CA VAL A 27 7.97 16.34 -8.75
C VAL A 27 8.25 16.70 -7.29
N SER A 28 9.04 15.90 -6.60
CA SER A 28 9.45 16.11 -5.20
C SER A 28 8.28 16.34 -4.26
N PRO A 29 7.34 15.38 -4.14
CA PRO A 29 6.15 15.55 -3.32
C PRO A 29 6.48 15.52 -1.83
N SER A 30 5.62 16.15 -1.01
CA SER A 30 5.67 15.98 0.45
C SER A 30 4.97 14.70 0.88
N ILE A 31 3.91 14.34 0.18
CA ILE A 31 3.09 13.16 0.46
C ILE A 31 3.00 12.34 -0.81
N LEU A 32 3.21 11.04 -0.70
CA LEU A 32 3.08 10.10 -1.81
C LEU A 32 1.85 9.24 -1.57
N LEU A 33 0.90 9.28 -2.50
CA LEU A 33 -0.31 8.48 -2.42
C LEU A 33 -0.19 7.29 -3.35
N MET A 34 -0.40 6.10 -2.81
CA MET A 34 -0.37 4.85 -3.56
C MET A 34 -1.73 4.15 -3.43
N ASP A 35 -2.35 3.85 -4.56
CA ASP A 35 -3.63 3.16 -4.59
C ASP A 35 -3.41 1.73 -5.09
N GLU A 36 -3.62 0.76 -4.20
CA GLU A 36 -3.45 -0.66 -4.47
C GLU A 36 -2.09 -0.96 -5.14
N PRO A 37 -0.96 -0.58 -4.50
CA PRO A 37 0.34 -0.57 -5.19
C PRO A 37 0.84 -1.94 -5.64
N ALA A 38 0.34 -3.02 -5.07
CA ALA A 38 0.76 -4.38 -5.45
C ALA A 38 -0.39 -5.20 -6.01
N SER A 39 -1.48 -4.55 -6.42
CA SER A 39 -2.63 -5.24 -7.02
C SER A 39 -2.20 -5.94 -8.31
N ALA A 40 -2.59 -7.20 -8.45
CA ALA A 40 -2.31 -8.05 -9.62
C ALA A 40 -0.82 -8.32 -9.87
N LEU A 41 0.05 -8.07 -8.90
CA LEU A 41 1.46 -8.45 -9.00
C LEU A 41 1.70 -9.84 -8.43
N ASP A 42 2.70 -10.53 -8.99
CA ASP A 42 3.15 -11.80 -8.44
C ASP A 42 3.86 -11.58 -7.09
N PRO A 43 4.10 -12.65 -6.30
CA PRO A 43 4.74 -12.51 -4.98
C PRO A 43 6.12 -11.87 -5.01
N ILE A 44 6.92 -12.13 -6.04
CA ILE A 44 8.27 -11.56 -6.14
C ILE A 44 8.19 -10.07 -6.41
N SER A 45 7.35 -9.65 -7.34
CA SER A 45 7.16 -8.24 -7.65
C SER A 45 6.53 -7.50 -6.49
N THR A 46 5.59 -8.11 -5.78
CA THR A 46 4.99 -7.54 -4.58
C THR A 46 6.04 -7.28 -3.52
N ALA A 47 6.94 -8.25 -3.27
CA ALA A 47 8.01 -8.07 -2.30
C ALA A 47 8.91 -6.89 -2.65
N LYS A 48 9.23 -6.72 -3.93
CA LYS A 48 10.06 -5.60 -4.39
C LYS A 48 9.37 -4.25 -4.19
N ILE A 49 8.07 -4.18 -4.42
CA ILE A 49 7.30 -2.96 -4.17
C ILE A 49 7.27 -2.66 -2.67
N GLU A 50 7.09 -3.66 -1.83
CA GLU A 50 7.08 -3.46 -0.37
C GLU A 50 8.45 -3.02 0.14
N GLU A 51 9.55 -3.56 -0.39
CA GLU A 51 10.90 -3.08 -0.06
C GLU A 51 11.07 -1.62 -0.44
N LEU A 52 10.59 -1.24 -1.62
CA LEU A 52 10.65 0.15 -2.05
C LEU A 52 9.85 1.07 -1.14
N ILE A 53 8.68 0.63 -0.69
CA ILE A 53 7.88 1.40 0.28
C ILE A 53 8.66 1.61 1.57
N PHE A 54 9.33 0.57 2.10
CA PHE A 54 10.16 0.71 3.30
C PHE A 54 11.28 1.72 3.13
N GLU A 55 11.90 1.77 1.96
CA GLU A 55 12.94 2.77 1.68
C GLU A 55 12.35 4.17 1.58
N LEU A 56 11.25 4.31 0.86
CA LEU A 56 10.63 5.61 0.62
C LEU A 56 10.04 6.24 1.86
N LYS A 57 9.52 5.45 2.79
CA LYS A 57 8.92 6.00 4.00
C LYS A 57 9.93 6.69 4.92
N GLN A 58 11.22 6.49 4.69
CA GLN A 58 12.27 7.20 5.41
C GLN A 58 12.34 8.68 5.02
N ARG A 59 11.83 9.02 3.84
CA ARG A 59 11.92 10.37 3.29
C ARG A 59 10.55 11.00 3.03
N TYR A 60 9.54 10.20 2.81
CA TYR A 60 8.22 10.68 2.40
C TYR A 60 7.16 10.19 3.37
N THR A 61 6.11 10.99 3.52
CA THR A 61 4.88 10.50 4.11
C THR A 61 4.12 9.75 3.03
N ILE A 62 3.82 8.48 3.29
CA ILE A 62 3.16 7.62 2.31
C ILE A 62 1.76 7.27 2.81
N ILE A 63 0.77 7.46 1.95
CA ILE A 63 -0.59 7.02 2.19
C ILE A 63 -0.89 5.92 1.19
N ILE A 64 -1.25 4.75 1.69
CA ILE A 64 -1.59 3.60 0.86
C ILE A 64 -3.05 3.27 1.03
N VAL A 65 -3.76 3.15 -0.09
CA VAL A 65 -5.13 2.66 -0.11
C VAL A 65 -5.07 1.22 -0.59
N THR A 66 -5.53 0.28 0.23
CA THR A 66 -5.51 -1.13 -0.12
C THR A 66 -6.61 -1.89 0.61
N HIS A 67 -7.12 -2.93 -0.01
CA HIS A 67 -7.97 -3.90 0.66
C HIS A 67 -7.20 -5.18 1.02
N ASN A 68 -5.90 -5.20 0.77
CA ASN A 68 -5.03 -6.31 1.17
C ASN A 68 -4.56 -6.05 2.60
N MET A 69 -5.21 -6.70 3.55
CA MET A 69 -4.92 -6.53 4.97
C MET A 69 -3.51 -7.00 5.33
N GLN A 70 -3.02 -8.04 4.70
CA GLN A 70 -1.67 -8.54 4.97
C GLN A 70 -0.62 -7.51 4.57
N GLN A 71 -0.80 -6.86 3.43
CA GLN A 71 0.10 -5.79 3.00
C GLN A 71 0.05 -4.62 3.96
N ALA A 72 -1.15 -4.18 4.35
CA ALA A 72 -1.28 -3.10 5.31
C ALA A 72 -0.56 -3.43 6.62
N ALA A 73 -0.71 -4.66 7.11
CA ALA A 73 -0.06 -5.09 8.34
C ALA A 73 1.47 -5.06 8.23
N ARG A 74 2.01 -5.40 7.05
CA ARG A 74 3.46 -5.46 6.86
C ARG A 74 4.12 -4.11 6.70
N VAL A 75 3.51 -3.19 5.94
CA VAL A 75 4.21 -2.00 5.49
C VAL A 75 3.83 -0.73 6.22
N SER A 76 2.69 -0.68 6.89
CA SER A 76 2.21 0.57 7.47
C SER A 76 2.52 0.69 8.96
N ASP A 77 2.71 1.94 9.39
CA ASP A 77 2.90 2.27 10.81
C ASP A 77 1.57 2.54 11.48
N LYS A 78 0.63 3.15 10.75
CA LYS A 78 -0.72 3.43 11.21
C LYS A 78 -1.71 2.98 10.16
N THR A 79 -2.88 2.55 10.59
CA THR A 79 -3.92 2.05 9.70
C THR A 79 -5.26 2.68 10.03
N GLY A 80 -5.98 3.07 8.99
CA GLY A 80 -7.37 3.51 9.11
C GLY A 80 -8.27 2.50 8.43
N PHE A 81 -9.35 2.11 9.08
CA PHE A 81 -10.34 1.23 8.51
C PHE A 81 -11.56 2.04 8.09
N PHE A 82 -11.91 1.94 6.81
CA PHE A 82 -13.06 2.63 6.23
C PHE A 82 -14.15 1.63 5.86
N MET A 83 -15.39 2.02 6.07
CA MET A 83 -16.56 1.26 5.65
C MET A 83 -17.62 2.24 5.19
N TYR A 84 -18.14 2.01 3.98
CA TYR A 84 -19.17 2.86 3.36
C TYR A 84 -18.80 4.34 3.37
N GLY A 85 -17.53 4.64 3.08
CA GLY A 85 -17.05 6.02 2.99
C GLY A 85 -16.77 6.68 4.32
N GLU A 86 -16.90 5.98 5.43
CA GLU A 86 -16.66 6.52 6.77
C GLU A 86 -15.46 5.88 7.42
N LEU A 87 -14.64 6.68 8.11
CA LEU A 87 -13.53 6.17 8.89
C LEU A 87 -14.08 5.57 10.18
N VAL A 88 -14.01 4.25 10.28
CA VAL A 88 -14.53 3.52 11.44
C VAL A 88 -13.53 3.54 12.58
N GLU A 89 -12.27 3.29 12.28
CA GLU A 89 -11.23 3.21 13.29
C GLU A 89 -9.89 3.61 12.70
N HIS A 90 -9.04 4.26 13.50
CA HIS A 90 -7.67 4.63 13.12
C HIS A 90 -6.77 4.45 14.31
N SER A 91 -5.70 3.71 14.15
CA SER A 91 -4.75 3.47 15.24
C SER A 91 -3.42 2.97 14.69
N GLU A 92 -2.49 2.71 15.58
CA GLU A 92 -1.26 2.01 15.23
C GLU A 92 -1.59 0.67 14.58
N THR A 93 -0.84 0.31 13.55
CA THR A 93 -1.14 -0.89 12.76
C THR A 93 -1.16 -2.16 13.61
N LYS A 94 -0.19 -2.31 14.51
CA LYS A 94 -0.15 -3.50 15.39
C LYS A 94 -1.40 -3.60 16.26
N LYS A 95 -1.83 -2.47 16.82
CA LYS A 95 -3.04 -2.45 17.65
C LYS A 95 -4.27 -2.78 16.82
N MET A 96 -4.37 -2.20 15.62
CA MET A 96 -5.51 -2.41 14.73
C MET A 96 -5.71 -3.90 14.42
N PHE A 97 -4.64 -4.61 14.13
CA PHE A 97 -4.72 -6.01 13.70
C PHE A 97 -4.73 -7.00 14.86
N LEU A 98 -4.24 -6.62 16.04
CA LEU A 98 -4.23 -7.51 17.22
C LEU A 98 -5.40 -7.29 18.13
N ALA A 99 -5.81 -6.04 18.36
CA ALA A 99 -6.84 -5.70 19.34
C ALA A 99 -7.58 -4.43 18.91
N PRO A 100 -8.37 -4.49 17.83
CA PRO A 100 -9.14 -3.31 17.40
C PRO A 100 -10.20 -2.93 18.43
N ASP A 101 -10.50 -1.64 18.51
CA ASP A 101 -11.48 -1.12 19.46
C ASP A 101 -12.93 -1.33 18.99
N LYS A 102 -13.13 -1.40 17.67
CA LYS A 102 -14.47 -1.48 17.10
C LYS A 102 -14.80 -2.91 16.65
N THR A 103 -16.03 -3.32 16.90
CA THR A 103 -16.51 -4.64 16.47
C THR A 103 -16.48 -4.77 14.95
N GLU A 104 -16.83 -3.70 14.24
CA GLU A 104 -16.81 -3.69 12.78
C GLU A 104 -15.41 -3.97 12.24
N THR A 105 -14.38 -3.37 12.84
CA THR A 105 -12.99 -3.60 12.46
C THR A 105 -12.59 -5.05 12.73
N GLN A 106 -12.94 -5.56 13.89
CA GLN A 106 -12.64 -6.94 14.27
C GLN A 106 -13.30 -7.92 13.29
N ASN A 107 -14.55 -7.69 12.93
CA ASN A 107 -15.28 -8.55 12.01
C ASN A 107 -14.64 -8.52 10.62
N TYR A 108 -14.20 -7.36 10.16
CA TYR A 108 -13.54 -7.24 8.88
C TYR A 108 -12.23 -8.04 8.85
N ILE A 109 -11.40 -7.86 9.90
CA ILE A 109 -10.10 -8.53 9.99
C ILE A 109 -10.26 -10.04 10.09
N THR A 110 -11.27 -10.51 10.82
CA THR A 110 -11.49 -11.94 11.00
C THR A 110 -12.37 -12.57 9.91
N GLY A 111 -12.85 -11.76 8.97
CA GLY A 111 -13.71 -12.25 7.88
C GLY A 111 -15.12 -12.60 8.31
N ARG A 112 -15.59 -12.07 9.42
CA ARG A 112 -16.94 -12.41 9.98
C ARG A 112 -18.02 -11.40 9.59
N PHE A 113 -17.71 -10.47 8.70
CA PHE A 113 -18.71 -9.51 8.24
C PHE A 113 -19.52 -10.08 7.09
N GLY A 114 -20.70 -9.65 6.96
CA GLY A 114 -21.58 -10.07 5.84
C GLY A 114 -22.71 -10.91 6.25
#